data_189b4548c87b5537d8f1b120f5688b85
#
_entry.id   189b4548c87b5537d8f1b120f5688b85
#
_cell.length_a   1.000
_cell.length_b   1.000
_cell.length_c   1.000
_cell.angle_alpha   90.00
_cell.angle_beta   90.00
_cell.angle_gamma   90.00
#
_symmetry.space_group_name_H-M   'P 1'
#
loop_
_entity.id
_entity.type
_entity.pdbx_description
1 polymer ?
#
loop_
_entity_poly.entity_id
_entity_poly.type
_entity_poly.pdbx_seq_one_letter_code
_entity_poly.pdbx_strand_id
1 'polypeptide(L)'
;MSHYDTNLDKNNANYVPLSPLSFLERTKDIYPNYEAIVYESRSYTWAEVYKRCVKFASALEKIGIKTGDTVSIMAFNTPEIFEAHYSIPMVGAVINAINTRLDAKTISYILEHSDAKVLIVDRQFHEVISKALANFKSKITIIDIDDKDANIPDSKKIGEHEYEQFLSTGDENYKWKKPKDEWQAISLGYTSGTTGNPKGVVYHHRGSYLMATGSAVAWNMPNKLNFLYTVPMFHCNGWCYPWTMSMLHARVICLRNIDVKKIFELIDKYDVTHFGGAPIVLNMIANAPKEHQKKLKRKIHVLTAGAPPPSIIFEKMQNLGFDVMHVYGLTETYGHMLQCAWNDEWNDLEQDKKNEIKARQGVRYPNTEGAVVMDPETMKPVPHDGKTMGEIMIRGNIVMKGYYKDKEATEKAMKGGWFHSGDLAVTHPNGYIKIQDRSKDIIISGGENISSIEIENTIAKHPSVSLAAVVAKPDEKWGETPCAFIELIEGKKATEEEIIKFCRETLAGFKLPKKVVFSALPKTSTGKIQKFELRKKAKELN
;
A
#
# COMPACT_ATOMS: atom_id res chain seq x y z
N MET A 1 43.81 -9.09 -12.13
CA MET A 1 42.84 -9.15 -11.01
C MET A 1 43.45 -8.38 -9.85
N SER A 2 42.63 -7.63 -9.10
CA SER A 2 43.09 -6.94 -7.90
C SER A 2 43.45 -7.95 -6.81
N HIS A 3 44.38 -7.62 -5.91
CA HIS A 3 44.63 -8.44 -4.72
C HIS A 3 43.38 -8.63 -3.83
N TYR A 4 42.42 -7.71 -3.90
CA TYR A 4 41.13 -7.81 -3.22
C TYR A 4 40.17 -8.85 -3.81
N ASP A 5 40.48 -9.43 -4.96
CA ASP A 5 39.66 -10.43 -5.66
C ASP A 5 40.35 -11.79 -5.75
N THR A 6 41.54 -11.93 -5.14
CA THR A 6 42.35 -13.17 -5.23
C THR A 6 42.21 -13.94 -3.92
N ASN A 7 41.73 -15.20 -4.00
CA ASN A 7 41.50 -16.09 -2.85
C ASN A 7 40.52 -15.56 -1.79
N LEU A 8 39.57 -14.68 -2.21
CA LEU A 8 38.55 -14.10 -1.37
C LEU A 8 37.12 -14.41 -1.90
N ASP A 9 36.94 -15.65 -2.34
CA ASP A 9 35.67 -16.10 -2.91
C ASP A 9 34.57 -16.16 -1.86
N LYS A 10 33.34 -16.02 -2.34
CA LYS A 10 32.14 -16.23 -1.53
C LYS A 10 32.08 -17.65 -1.02
N ASN A 11 31.74 -17.83 0.25
CA ASN A 11 31.50 -19.13 0.87
C ASN A 11 30.33 -19.07 1.85
N ASN A 12 29.91 -20.19 2.43
CA ASN A 12 28.77 -20.29 3.31
C ASN A 12 28.87 -19.47 4.61
N ALA A 13 30.07 -19.03 4.99
CA ALA A 13 30.25 -18.18 6.17
C ALA A 13 30.07 -16.71 5.87
N ASN A 14 30.38 -16.25 4.67
CA ASN A 14 30.41 -14.84 4.32
C ASN A 14 29.35 -14.41 3.28
N TYR A 15 28.62 -15.37 2.69
CA TYR A 15 27.57 -15.08 1.72
C TYR A 15 26.35 -15.98 1.93
N VAL A 16 25.28 -15.38 2.41
CA VAL A 16 23.96 -16.00 2.54
C VAL A 16 22.95 -15.11 1.79
N PRO A 17 22.14 -15.66 0.88
CA PRO A 17 21.12 -14.88 0.19
C PRO A 17 20.18 -14.15 1.16
N LEU A 18 19.96 -12.87 0.92
CA LEU A 18 19.05 -12.06 1.75
C LEU A 18 17.62 -12.62 1.66
N SER A 19 16.98 -12.78 2.81
CA SER A 19 15.59 -13.19 2.90
C SER A 19 14.97 -12.67 4.19
N PRO A 20 13.77 -12.06 4.14
CA PRO A 20 13.09 -11.60 5.35
C PRO A 20 12.60 -12.74 6.25
N LEU A 21 12.61 -13.98 5.76
CA LEU A 21 12.21 -15.16 6.56
C LEU A 21 13.09 -15.35 7.79
N SER A 22 14.39 -14.97 7.69
CA SER A 22 15.32 -15.02 8.81
C SER A 22 14.94 -14.11 9.99
N PHE A 23 14.14 -13.08 9.76
CA PHE A 23 13.70 -12.18 10.82
C PHE A 23 12.81 -12.90 11.83
N LEU A 24 11.85 -13.70 11.36
CA LEU A 24 10.96 -14.46 12.24
C LEU A 24 11.72 -15.54 13.04
N GLU A 25 12.64 -16.26 12.37
CA GLU A 25 13.50 -17.26 13.03
C GLU A 25 14.32 -16.62 14.16
N ARG A 26 15.01 -15.49 13.86
CA ARG A 26 15.78 -14.74 14.84
C ARG A 26 14.93 -14.25 16.01
N THR A 27 13.73 -13.72 15.72
CA THR A 27 12.85 -13.17 16.74
C THR A 27 12.32 -14.24 17.68
N LYS A 28 11.95 -15.40 17.15
CA LYS A 28 11.59 -16.58 17.95
C LYS A 28 12.73 -17.01 18.89
N ASP A 29 13.97 -16.93 18.45
CA ASP A 29 15.11 -17.33 19.28
C ASP A 29 15.42 -16.33 20.42
N ILE A 30 15.20 -15.03 20.17
CA ILE A 30 15.54 -13.97 21.13
C ILE A 30 14.39 -13.67 22.10
N TYR A 31 13.14 -13.64 21.58
CA TYR A 31 11.94 -13.24 22.33
C TYR A 31 10.79 -14.24 22.17
N PRO A 32 11.02 -15.55 22.47
CA PRO A 32 10.02 -16.59 22.21
C PRO A 32 8.68 -16.32 22.87
N ASN A 33 8.68 -15.80 24.08
CA ASN A 33 7.48 -15.60 24.90
C ASN A 33 6.88 -14.19 24.79
N TYR A 34 7.45 -13.30 23.96
CA TYR A 34 6.89 -11.97 23.77
C TYR A 34 5.65 -12.07 22.86
N GLU A 35 4.58 -11.34 23.21
CA GLU A 35 3.33 -11.32 22.47
C GLU A 35 3.55 -10.70 21.07
N ALA A 36 3.36 -11.50 20.05
CA ALA A 36 3.66 -11.16 18.66
C ALA A 36 2.44 -10.61 17.92
N ILE A 37 1.32 -11.35 17.99
CA ILE A 37 0.09 -11.00 17.28
C ILE A 37 -1.07 -11.01 18.26
N VAL A 38 -1.89 -9.98 18.19
CA VAL A 38 -3.15 -9.86 18.93
C VAL A 38 -4.28 -9.61 17.96
N TYR A 39 -5.35 -10.38 18.08
CA TYR A 39 -6.56 -10.23 17.30
C TYR A 39 -7.78 -10.69 18.11
N GLU A 40 -8.66 -9.74 18.44
CA GLU A 40 -9.86 -9.95 19.24
C GLU A 40 -9.62 -10.78 20.52
N SER A 41 -10.05 -12.07 20.55
CA SER A 41 -9.83 -12.98 21.66
C SER A 41 -8.53 -13.78 21.56
N ARG A 42 -7.84 -13.76 20.41
CA ARG A 42 -6.65 -14.55 20.11
C ARG A 42 -5.36 -13.75 20.32
N SER A 43 -4.39 -14.39 20.93
CA SER A 43 -3.05 -13.84 21.09
C SER A 43 -2.01 -14.95 20.87
N TYR A 44 -0.93 -14.63 20.21
CA TYR A 44 0.17 -15.55 19.91
C TYR A 44 1.51 -14.92 20.26
N THR A 45 2.40 -15.72 20.85
CA THR A 45 3.81 -15.37 21.07
C THR A 45 4.62 -15.57 19.80
N TRP A 46 5.84 -15.02 19.73
CA TRP A 46 6.72 -15.22 18.57
C TRP A 46 7.10 -16.69 18.36
N ALA A 47 7.22 -17.48 19.43
CA ALA A 47 7.47 -18.92 19.33
C ALA A 47 6.26 -19.64 18.69
N GLU A 48 5.06 -19.28 19.09
CA GLU A 48 3.83 -19.85 18.52
C GLU A 48 3.64 -19.44 17.07
N VAL A 49 3.83 -18.18 16.72
CA VAL A 49 3.77 -17.71 15.32
C VAL A 49 4.77 -18.46 14.44
N TYR A 50 6.02 -18.60 14.88
CA TYR A 50 7.04 -19.38 14.14
C TYR A 50 6.62 -20.83 13.95
N LYS A 51 6.20 -21.51 15.03
CA LYS A 51 5.74 -22.90 15.00
C LYS A 51 4.57 -23.08 14.03
N ARG A 52 3.58 -22.17 14.05
CA ARG A 52 2.43 -22.18 13.15
C ARG A 52 2.86 -22.01 11.69
N CYS A 53 3.75 -21.06 11.40
CA CYS A 53 4.28 -20.86 10.05
C CYS A 53 5.03 -22.09 9.52
N VAL A 54 5.88 -22.71 10.34
CA VAL A 54 6.64 -23.92 9.99
C VAL A 54 5.69 -25.10 9.72
N LYS A 55 4.70 -25.32 10.59
CA LYS A 55 3.69 -26.36 10.39
C LYS A 55 2.91 -26.14 9.09
N PHE A 56 2.45 -24.92 8.84
CA PHE A 56 1.68 -24.63 7.63
C PHE A 56 2.52 -24.82 6.36
N ALA A 57 3.80 -24.43 6.37
CA ALA A 57 4.74 -24.69 5.28
C ALA A 57 4.91 -26.19 5.02
N SER A 58 5.07 -27.00 6.09
CA SER A 58 5.11 -28.46 6.00
C SER A 58 3.83 -29.04 5.40
N ALA A 59 2.66 -28.56 5.83
CA ALA A 59 1.38 -29.00 5.30
C ALA A 59 1.24 -28.69 3.80
N LEU A 60 1.69 -27.51 3.36
CA LEU A 60 1.73 -27.14 1.94
C LEU A 60 2.66 -28.07 1.13
N GLU A 61 3.83 -28.42 1.66
CA GLU A 61 4.74 -29.37 0.98
C GLU A 61 4.11 -30.77 0.86
N LYS A 62 3.39 -31.24 1.89
CA LYS A 62 2.71 -32.56 1.88
C LYS A 62 1.65 -32.65 0.78
N ILE A 63 0.98 -31.58 0.43
CA ILE A 63 0.03 -31.54 -0.69
C ILE A 63 0.69 -31.25 -2.05
N GLY A 64 2.03 -31.23 -2.11
CA GLY A 64 2.82 -31.13 -3.34
C GLY A 64 3.17 -29.73 -3.79
N ILE A 65 3.02 -28.70 -2.95
CA ILE A 65 3.49 -27.34 -3.25
C ILE A 65 5.02 -27.31 -3.27
N LYS A 66 5.56 -26.66 -4.29
CA LYS A 66 7.01 -26.62 -4.58
C LYS A 66 7.51 -25.18 -4.74
N THR A 67 8.83 -25.06 -4.75
CA THR A 67 9.49 -23.78 -5.05
C THR A 67 9.00 -23.21 -6.38
N GLY A 68 8.55 -21.94 -6.34
CA GLY A 68 8.03 -21.21 -7.50
C GLY A 68 6.53 -21.40 -7.77
N ASP A 69 5.85 -22.28 -7.05
CA ASP A 69 4.39 -22.38 -7.13
C ASP A 69 3.71 -21.16 -6.51
N THR A 70 2.55 -20.78 -7.01
CA THR A 70 1.76 -19.68 -6.43
C THR A 70 0.73 -20.22 -5.44
N VAL A 71 0.74 -19.66 -4.24
CA VAL A 71 -0.30 -19.84 -3.23
C VAL A 71 -0.99 -18.50 -2.99
N SER A 72 -2.27 -18.44 -3.32
CA SER A 72 -3.10 -17.23 -3.15
C SER A 72 -3.74 -17.19 -1.77
N ILE A 73 -3.90 -15.98 -1.23
CA ILE A 73 -4.66 -15.74 0.00
C ILE A 73 -5.57 -14.54 -0.16
N MET A 74 -6.83 -14.67 0.23
CA MET A 74 -7.82 -13.60 0.29
C MET A 74 -8.41 -13.54 1.70
N ALA A 75 -7.84 -12.65 2.51
CA ALA A 75 -8.19 -12.51 3.92
C ALA A 75 -8.11 -11.04 4.37
N PHE A 76 -8.80 -10.74 5.46
CA PHE A 76 -8.63 -9.48 6.19
C PHE A 76 -7.33 -9.46 7.00
N ASN A 77 -7.06 -8.35 7.71
CA ASN A 77 -5.93 -8.26 8.62
C ASN A 77 -6.17 -9.13 9.86
N THR A 78 -5.86 -10.40 9.75
CA THR A 78 -5.99 -11.42 10.79
C THR A 78 -4.66 -12.17 10.94
N PRO A 79 -4.46 -12.99 11.97
CA PRO A 79 -3.23 -13.77 12.14
C PRO A 79 -2.86 -14.62 10.92
N GLU A 80 -3.85 -15.20 10.24
CA GLU A 80 -3.65 -16.13 9.13
C GLU A 80 -2.96 -15.47 7.92
N ILE A 81 -3.31 -14.22 7.58
CA ILE A 81 -2.63 -13.52 6.48
C ILE A 81 -1.20 -13.10 6.88
N PHE A 82 -0.97 -12.75 8.15
CA PHE A 82 0.38 -12.50 8.64
C PHE A 82 1.24 -13.77 8.55
N GLU A 83 0.72 -14.89 9.01
CA GLU A 83 1.39 -16.20 8.94
C GLU A 83 1.67 -16.62 7.50
N ALA A 84 0.77 -16.34 6.57
CA ALA A 84 0.92 -16.66 5.14
C ALA A 84 2.12 -15.96 4.51
N HIS A 85 2.49 -14.76 4.98
CA HIS A 85 3.71 -14.06 4.51
C HIS A 85 4.99 -14.83 4.82
N TYR A 86 4.97 -15.72 5.80
CA TYR A 86 6.10 -16.57 6.18
C TYR A 86 5.93 -18.00 5.69
N SER A 87 4.80 -18.63 5.98
CA SER A 87 4.59 -20.05 5.71
C SER A 87 4.67 -20.40 4.22
N ILE A 88 4.13 -19.55 3.34
CA ILE A 88 4.16 -19.77 1.90
C ILE A 88 5.60 -19.67 1.35
N PRO A 89 6.37 -18.61 1.63
CA PRO A 89 7.76 -18.57 1.19
C PRO A 89 8.69 -19.57 1.89
N MET A 90 8.36 -20.06 3.08
CA MET A 90 9.12 -21.11 3.77
C MET A 90 9.13 -22.44 3.01
N VAL A 91 8.10 -22.74 2.23
CA VAL A 91 8.12 -23.90 1.29
C VAL A 91 8.77 -23.55 -0.05
N GLY A 92 9.18 -22.28 -0.24
CA GLY A 92 9.75 -21.74 -1.47
C GLY A 92 8.70 -21.29 -2.49
N ALA A 93 7.42 -21.28 -2.11
CA ALA A 93 6.33 -20.82 -2.95
C ALA A 93 6.22 -19.28 -2.94
N VAL A 94 5.42 -18.75 -3.86
CA VAL A 94 5.20 -17.31 -4.03
C VAL A 94 3.83 -16.96 -3.47
N ILE A 95 3.78 -16.06 -2.49
CA ILE A 95 2.51 -15.57 -1.95
C ILE A 95 1.83 -14.61 -2.93
N ASN A 96 0.56 -14.84 -3.25
CA ASN A 96 -0.29 -13.92 -3.96
C ASN A 96 -1.43 -13.45 -3.04
N ALA A 97 -1.27 -12.29 -2.44
CA ALA A 97 -2.29 -11.70 -1.57
C ALA A 97 -3.33 -10.94 -2.40
N ILE A 98 -4.55 -11.48 -2.44
CA ILE A 98 -5.67 -10.98 -3.26
C ILE A 98 -6.42 -9.89 -2.51
N ASN A 99 -6.73 -8.82 -3.21
CA ASN A 99 -7.53 -7.71 -2.69
C ASN A 99 -8.97 -8.17 -2.38
N THR A 100 -9.40 -7.95 -1.14
CA THR A 100 -10.69 -8.42 -0.59
C THR A 100 -11.94 -7.73 -1.15
N ARG A 101 -11.78 -6.71 -2.00
CA ARG A 101 -12.91 -5.96 -2.59
C ARG A 101 -13.05 -6.15 -4.10
N LEU A 102 -12.35 -7.12 -4.68
CA LEU A 102 -12.45 -7.42 -6.09
C LEU A 102 -13.74 -8.19 -6.41
N ASP A 103 -14.21 -8.01 -7.63
CA ASP A 103 -15.31 -8.77 -8.19
C ASP A 103 -14.87 -10.18 -8.64
N ALA A 104 -15.84 -11.06 -8.81
CA ALA A 104 -15.61 -12.47 -9.14
C ALA A 104 -14.82 -12.67 -10.46
N LYS A 105 -15.04 -11.84 -11.47
CA LYS A 105 -14.35 -11.93 -12.77
C LYS A 105 -12.86 -11.59 -12.60
N THR A 106 -12.57 -10.54 -11.85
CA THR A 106 -11.19 -10.12 -11.59
C THR A 106 -10.46 -11.15 -10.72
N ILE A 107 -11.11 -11.72 -9.71
CA ILE A 107 -10.54 -12.79 -8.88
C ILE A 107 -10.23 -14.03 -9.73
N SER A 108 -11.17 -14.48 -10.55
CA SER A 108 -10.98 -15.60 -11.48
C SER A 108 -9.77 -15.37 -12.39
N TYR A 109 -9.68 -14.18 -12.99
CA TYR A 109 -8.53 -13.80 -13.81
C TYR A 109 -7.20 -13.88 -13.03
N ILE A 110 -7.15 -13.33 -11.82
CA ILE A 110 -5.93 -13.36 -10.99
C ILE A 110 -5.51 -14.79 -10.66
N LEU A 111 -6.44 -15.65 -10.27
CA LEU A 111 -6.15 -17.05 -9.95
C LEU A 111 -5.63 -17.83 -11.17
N GLU A 112 -6.24 -17.61 -12.34
CA GLU A 112 -5.80 -18.24 -13.60
C GLU A 112 -4.44 -17.69 -14.06
N HIS A 113 -4.30 -16.37 -14.12
CA HIS A 113 -3.08 -15.71 -14.59
C HIS A 113 -1.87 -16.04 -13.71
N SER A 114 -2.06 -16.14 -12.39
CA SER A 114 -1.00 -16.47 -11.42
C SER A 114 -0.67 -17.97 -11.35
N ASP A 115 -1.39 -18.84 -12.06
CA ASP A 115 -1.30 -20.31 -11.95
C ASP A 115 -1.46 -20.78 -10.50
N ALA A 116 -2.38 -20.17 -9.74
CA ALA A 116 -2.58 -20.47 -8.33
C ALA A 116 -2.95 -21.94 -8.09
N LYS A 117 -2.17 -22.64 -7.26
CA LYS A 117 -2.42 -24.03 -6.89
C LYS A 117 -3.23 -24.20 -5.60
N VAL A 118 -3.13 -23.19 -4.73
CA VAL A 118 -3.88 -23.13 -3.47
C VAL A 118 -4.50 -21.75 -3.35
N LEU A 119 -5.73 -21.72 -2.84
CA LEU A 119 -6.41 -20.51 -2.39
C LEU A 119 -6.74 -20.64 -0.91
N ILE A 120 -6.12 -19.83 -0.06
CA ILE A 120 -6.49 -19.64 1.33
C ILE A 120 -7.52 -18.51 1.36
N VAL A 121 -8.69 -18.72 1.94
CA VAL A 121 -9.78 -17.75 1.84
C VAL A 121 -10.60 -17.63 3.12
N ASP A 122 -10.86 -16.41 3.53
CA ASP A 122 -11.81 -16.12 4.59
C ASP A 122 -13.25 -16.41 4.11
N ARG A 123 -14.00 -17.16 4.91
CA ARG A 123 -15.38 -17.58 4.60
C ARG A 123 -16.34 -16.45 4.34
N GLN A 124 -16.04 -15.22 4.78
CA GLN A 124 -16.86 -14.06 4.45
C GLN A 124 -16.94 -13.84 2.93
N PHE A 125 -15.97 -14.32 2.18
CA PHE A 125 -15.91 -14.17 0.72
C PHE A 125 -16.55 -15.34 -0.05
N HIS A 126 -17.28 -16.25 0.61
CA HIS A 126 -17.81 -17.48 -0.01
C HIS A 126 -18.61 -17.21 -1.28
N GLU A 127 -19.46 -16.19 -1.31
CA GLU A 127 -20.30 -15.89 -2.49
C GLU A 127 -19.47 -15.44 -3.70
N VAL A 128 -18.55 -14.48 -3.50
CA VAL A 128 -17.73 -13.95 -4.60
C VAL A 128 -16.74 -14.99 -5.09
N ILE A 129 -16.19 -15.81 -4.20
CA ILE A 129 -15.26 -16.89 -4.56
C ILE A 129 -15.99 -18.01 -5.30
N SER A 130 -17.19 -18.43 -4.84
CA SER A 130 -17.99 -19.42 -5.56
C SER A 130 -18.31 -18.98 -6.99
N LYS A 131 -18.63 -17.70 -7.19
CA LYS A 131 -18.83 -17.11 -8.53
C LYS A 131 -17.54 -17.06 -9.34
N ALA A 132 -16.40 -16.72 -8.71
CA ALA A 132 -15.11 -16.68 -9.38
C ALA A 132 -14.64 -18.06 -9.87
N LEU A 133 -14.93 -19.10 -9.09
CA LEU A 133 -14.56 -20.48 -9.39
C LEU A 133 -15.52 -21.22 -10.31
N ALA A 134 -16.74 -20.71 -10.54
CA ALA A 134 -17.75 -21.36 -11.37
C ALA A 134 -17.26 -21.72 -12.78
N ASN A 135 -16.37 -20.90 -13.35
CA ASN A 135 -15.77 -21.12 -14.67
C ASN A 135 -14.27 -21.36 -14.62
N PHE A 136 -13.72 -21.60 -13.44
CA PHE A 136 -12.29 -21.83 -13.25
C PHE A 136 -11.89 -23.20 -13.82
N LYS A 137 -10.92 -23.23 -14.72
CA LYS A 137 -10.57 -24.43 -15.49
C LYS A 137 -9.50 -25.29 -14.84
N SER A 138 -8.69 -24.72 -13.95
CA SER A 138 -7.59 -25.43 -13.33
C SER A 138 -8.00 -26.04 -12.00
N LYS A 139 -7.31 -27.10 -11.56
CA LYS A 139 -7.51 -27.65 -10.22
C LYS A 139 -6.84 -26.72 -9.20
N ILE A 140 -7.60 -26.32 -8.18
CA ILE A 140 -7.10 -25.48 -7.08
C ILE A 140 -7.55 -26.10 -5.75
N THR A 141 -6.63 -26.19 -4.79
CA THR A 141 -6.96 -26.61 -3.42
C THR A 141 -7.43 -25.40 -2.63
N ILE A 142 -8.56 -25.50 -1.95
CA ILE A 142 -9.12 -24.38 -1.17
C ILE A 142 -8.99 -24.68 0.31
N ILE A 143 -8.47 -23.71 1.06
CA ILE A 143 -8.32 -23.76 2.51
C ILE A 143 -9.12 -22.60 3.10
N ASP A 144 -10.17 -22.92 3.85
CA ASP A 144 -11.05 -21.93 4.48
C ASP A 144 -10.46 -21.37 5.77
N ILE A 145 -10.50 -20.06 5.95
CA ILE A 145 -10.33 -19.40 7.24
C ILE A 145 -11.72 -19.23 7.86
N ASP A 146 -11.96 -19.93 8.96
CA ASP A 146 -13.18 -19.84 9.74
C ASP A 146 -12.95 -18.93 10.97
N ASP A 147 -13.04 -17.62 10.76
CA ASP A 147 -12.79 -16.62 11.81
C ASP A 147 -13.95 -16.58 12.82
N LYS A 148 -13.78 -17.27 13.94
CA LYS A 148 -14.79 -17.36 15.01
C LYS A 148 -15.06 -16.03 15.72
N ASP A 149 -14.07 -15.12 15.75
CA ASP A 149 -14.20 -13.80 16.38
C ASP A 149 -14.97 -12.80 15.50
N ALA A 150 -15.09 -13.06 14.21
CA ALA A 150 -15.73 -12.14 13.26
C ALA A 150 -17.26 -12.16 13.31
N ASN A 151 -17.88 -13.18 13.94
CA ASN A 151 -19.32 -13.37 14.02
C ASN A 151 -20.03 -13.10 12.67
N ILE A 152 -19.61 -13.84 11.62
CA ILE A 152 -20.07 -13.65 10.25
C ILE A 152 -21.36 -14.46 10.07
N PRO A 153 -22.53 -13.81 9.91
CA PRO A 153 -23.77 -14.52 9.60
C PRO A 153 -23.64 -15.25 8.26
N ASP A 154 -24.22 -16.44 8.16
CA ASP A 154 -24.34 -17.22 6.92
C ASP A 154 -23.02 -17.55 6.19
N SER A 155 -21.87 -17.49 6.89
CA SER A 155 -20.60 -17.89 6.30
C SER A 155 -20.61 -19.39 5.95
N LYS A 156 -20.30 -19.71 4.68
CA LYS A 156 -20.30 -21.09 4.20
C LYS A 156 -18.89 -21.58 3.92
N LYS A 157 -18.65 -22.84 4.21
CA LYS A 157 -17.43 -23.52 3.81
C LYS A 157 -17.35 -23.58 2.28
N ILE A 158 -16.17 -23.26 1.72
CA ILE A 158 -15.91 -23.24 0.28
C ILE A 158 -15.07 -24.45 -0.13
N GLY A 159 -14.03 -24.73 0.63
CA GLY A 159 -13.01 -25.73 0.33
C GLY A 159 -13.17 -27.03 1.12
N GLU A 160 -12.26 -27.96 0.87
CA GLU A 160 -12.19 -29.24 1.57
C GLU A 160 -11.51 -29.10 2.94
N HIS A 161 -10.60 -28.14 3.08
CA HIS A 161 -9.79 -27.95 4.27
C HIS A 161 -10.22 -26.69 5.04
N GLU A 162 -10.07 -26.75 6.36
CA GLU A 162 -10.14 -25.60 7.25
C GLU A 162 -8.73 -25.27 7.74
N TYR A 163 -8.42 -23.99 7.93
CA TYR A 163 -7.05 -23.48 8.16
C TYR A 163 -6.36 -24.17 9.36
N GLU A 164 -7.01 -24.23 10.52
CA GLU A 164 -6.42 -24.82 11.72
C GLU A 164 -6.25 -26.35 11.58
N GLN A 165 -7.22 -27.02 10.95
CA GLN A 165 -7.14 -28.44 10.65
C GLN A 165 -6.01 -28.73 9.68
N PHE A 166 -5.89 -27.94 8.61
CA PHE A 166 -4.80 -28.05 7.63
C PHE A 166 -3.44 -27.83 8.28
N LEU A 167 -3.29 -26.76 9.08
CA LEU A 167 -2.09 -26.46 9.85
C LEU A 167 -1.71 -27.62 10.77
N SER A 168 -2.70 -28.28 11.41
CA SER A 168 -2.45 -29.40 12.32
C SER A 168 -1.79 -30.61 11.65
N THR A 169 -1.93 -30.77 10.33
CA THR A 169 -1.32 -31.87 9.57
C THR A 169 0.19 -31.68 9.34
N GLY A 170 0.71 -30.46 9.57
CA GLY A 170 2.11 -30.16 9.35
C GLY A 170 3.02 -30.61 10.47
N ASP A 171 4.30 -30.74 10.14
CA ASP A 171 5.37 -31.10 11.08
C ASP A 171 5.99 -29.81 11.67
N GLU A 172 6.05 -29.70 12.99
CA GLU A 172 6.65 -28.56 13.69
C GLU A 172 8.18 -28.52 13.59
N ASN A 173 8.81 -29.62 13.22
CA ASN A 173 10.25 -29.75 13.02
C ASN A 173 10.68 -29.57 11.56
N TYR A 174 9.76 -29.21 10.67
CA TYR A 174 10.02 -28.99 9.27
C TYR A 174 11.15 -27.97 9.06
N LYS A 175 12.13 -28.34 8.22
CA LYS A 175 13.24 -27.45 7.87
C LYS A 175 12.86 -26.66 6.62
N TRP A 176 12.43 -25.42 6.86
CA TRP A 176 12.04 -24.54 5.77
C TRP A 176 13.19 -24.18 4.82
N LYS A 177 12.86 -23.83 3.59
CA LYS A 177 13.81 -23.63 2.51
C LYS A 177 14.30 -22.18 2.44
N LYS A 178 15.60 -21.99 2.57
CA LYS A 178 16.22 -20.71 2.21
C LYS A 178 16.22 -20.55 0.68
N PRO A 179 16.08 -19.32 0.14
CA PRO A 179 16.23 -19.11 -1.29
C PRO A 179 17.67 -19.46 -1.72
N LYS A 180 17.81 -20.07 -2.88
CA LYS A 180 19.14 -20.32 -3.47
C LYS A 180 19.79 -19.03 -3.98
N ASP A 181 18.97 -18.09 -4.40
CA ASP A 181 19.32 -16.76 -4.87
C ASP A 181 18.33 -15.75 -4.29
N GLU A 182 18.83 -14.66 -3.77
CA GLU A 182 17.99 -13.57 -3.23
C GLU A 182 17.12 -12.86 -4.29
N TRP A 183 17.39 -13.09 -5.57
CA TRP A 183 16.57 -12.68 -6.70
C TRP A 183 15.35 -13.59 -6.93
N GLN A 184 15.25 -14.72 -6.23
CA GLN A 184 14.09 -15.61 -6.29
C GLN A 184 12.82 -14.85 -5.89
N ALA A 185 11.70 -15.15 -6.59
CA ALA A 185 10.42 -14.54 -6.28
C ALA A 185 9.92 -14.97 -4.89
N ILE A 186 9.40 -14.02 -4.13
CA ILE A 186 8.78 -14.24 -2.81
C ILE A 186 7.30 -13.92 -2.83
N SER A 187 6.90 -12.91 -3.61
CA SER A 187 5.53 -12.44 -3.64
C SER A 187 5.12 -11.97 -5.03
N LEU A 188 3.82 -12.07 -5.32
CA LEU A 188 3.14 -11.59 -6.51
C LEU A 188 1.96 -10.72 -6.09
N GLY A 189 2.04 -9.42 -6.35
CA GLY A 189 0.96 -8.46 -6.10
C GLY A 189 0.29 -8.03 -7.39
N TYR A 190 -1.01 -7.76 -7.38
CA TYR A 190 -1.72 -7.27 -8.56
C TYR A 190 -2.07 -5.79 -8.43
N THR A 191 -1.80 -5.02 -9.50
CA THR A 191 -2.20 -3.62 -9.58
C THR A 191 -3.71 -3.51 -9.78
N SER A 192 -4.29 -2.40 -9.36
CA SER A 192 -5.72 -2.10 -9.55
C SER A 192 -6.07 -1.66 -10.98
N GLY A 193 -5.48 -2.25 -12.01
CA GLY A 193 -5.61 -1.93 -13.42
C GLY A 193 -6.63 -0.84 -13.80
N THR A 194 -6.18 0.28 -14.34
CA THR A 194 -7.07 1.40 -14.72
C THR A 194 -7.49 1.36 -16.18
N THR A 195 -6.89 0.48 -16.99
CA THR A 195 -7.07 0.43 -18.45
C THR A 195 -7.15 -0.98 -19.02
N GLY A 196 -7.34 -2.02 -18.19
CA GLY A 196 -7.38 -3.42 -18.63
C GLY A 196 -7.32 -4.38 -17.44
N ASN A 197 -6.94 -5.62 -17.69
CA ASN A 197 -6.73 -6.60 -16.64
C ASN A 197 -5.61 -6.15 -15.70
N PRO A 198 -5.69 -6.48 -14.37
CA PRO A 198 -4.63 -6.19 -13.43
C PRO A 198 -3.31 -6.81 -13.85
N LYS A 199 -2.20 -6.07 -13.69
CA LYS A 199 -0.85 -6.60 -13.93
C LYS A 199 -0.30 -7.23 -12.67
N GLY A 200 0.30 -8.42 -12.81
CA GLY A 200 1.00 -9.09 -11.71
C GLY A 200 2.41 -8.52 -11.53
N VAL A 201 2.70 -7.98 -10.37
CA VAL A 201 4.01 -7.41 -9.99
C VAL A 201 4.77 -8.43 -9.18
N VAL A 202 5.96 -8.83 -9.64
CA VAL A 202 6.77 -9.86 -8.98
C VAL A 202 7.83 -9.22 -8.09
N TYR A 203 7.83 -9.59 -6.80
CA TYR A 203 8.85 -9.18 -5.82
C TYR A 203 9.85 -10.31 -5.55
N HIS A 204 11.04 -9.93 -5.09
CA HIS A 204 12.13 -10.86 -4.76
C HIS A 204 12.55 -10.75 -3.28
N HIS A 205 13.17 -11.79 -2.75
CA HIS A 205 13.62 -11.88 -1.35
C HIS A 205 14.50 -10.70 -0.94
N ARG A 206 15.46 -10.31 -1.81
CA ARG A 206 16.36 -9.18 -1.57
C ARG A 206 15.61 -7.87 -1.37
N GLY A 207 14.67 -7.54 -2.27
CA GLY A 207 13.88 -6.31 -2.17
C GLY A 207 13.02 -6.28 -0.91
N SER A 208 12.42 -7.41 -0.55
CA SER A 208 11.61 -7.55 0.67
C SER A 208 12.44 -7.33 1.94
N TYR A 209 13.64 -7.94 1.98
CA TYR A 209 14.59 -7.76 3.10
C TYR A 209 15.02 -6.29 3.24
N LEU A 210 15.46 -5.68 2.15
CA LEU A 210 15.93 -4.30 2.14
C LEU A 210 14.80 -3.29 2.44
N MET A 211 13.59 -3.53 1.92
CA MET A 211 12.44 -2.67 2.22
C MET A 211 12.06 -2.76 3.69
N ALA A 212 12.05 -3.95 4.29
CA ALA A 212 11.76 -4.13 5.70
C ALA A 212 12.76 -3.38 6.60
N THR A 213 14.06 -3.50 6.31
CA THR A 213 15.12 -2.79 7.05
C THR A 213 15.08 -1.28 6.81
N GLY A 214 14.90 -0.86 5.54
CA GLY A 214 14.81 0.55 5.17
C GLY A 214 13.62 1.27 5.81
N SER A 215 12.47 0.60 5.93
CA SER A 215 11.28 1.15 6.61
C SER A 215 11.55 1.41 8.09
N ALA A 216 12.22 0.48 8.77
CA ALA A 216 12.56 0.66 10.18
C ALA A 216 13.49 1.86 10.41
N VAL A 217 14.50 2.02 9.56
CA VAL A 217 15.44 3.15 9.64
C VAL A 217 14.77 4.47 9.27
N ALA A 218 14.05 4.50 8.15
CA ALA A 218 13.43 5.72 7.65
C ALA A 218 12.37 6.30 8.59
N TRP A 219 11.68 5.44 9.32
CA TRP A 219 10.63 5.86 10.26
C TRP A 219 11.12 5.84 11.73
N ASN A 220 12.41 5.64 11.95
CA ASN A 220 13.01 5.58 13.29
C ASN A 220 12.23 4.66 14.25
N MET A 221 11.90 3.46 13.78
CA MET A 221 11.05 2.52 14.52
C MET A 221 11.84 1.83 15.63
N PRO A 222 11.39 1.90 16.89
CA PRO A 222 12.04 1.21 17.98
C PRO A 222 11.75 -0.30 17.98
N ASN A 223 12.61 -1.07 18.65
CA ASN A 223 12.30 -2.46 18.96
C ASN A 223 11.09 -2.57 19.90
N LYS A 224 10.33 -3.65 19.76
CA LYS A 224 9.15 -3.97 20.60
C LYS A 224 8.06 -2.90 20.56
N LEU A 225 7.91 -2.22 19.41
CA LEU A 225 6.81 -1.28 19.22
C LEU A 225 5.46 -2.00 19.19
N ASN A 226 4.39 -1.25 19.47
CA ASN A 226 3.01 -1.72 19.33
C ASN A 226 2.43 -1.15 18.03
N PHE A 227 2.23 -2.02 17.05
CA PHE A 227 1.80 -1.66 15.70
C PHE A 227 0.34 -2.03 15.46
N LEU A 228 -0.52 -1.04 15.26
CA LEU A 228 -1.91 -1.28 14.84
C LEU A 228 -1.98 -1.45 13.31
N TYR A 229 -2.42 -2.61 12.88
CA TYR A 229 -2.44 -2.95 11.46
C TYR A 229 -3.72 -2.47 10.77
N THR A 230 -3.73 -1.23 10.31
CA THR A 230 -4.82 -0.57 9.57
C THR A 230 -4.65 -0.63 8.05
N VAL A 231 -3.40 -0.77 7.56
CA VAL A 231 -3.12 -1.00 6.14
C VAL A 231 -3.53 -2.42 5.77
N PRO A 232 -4.27 -2.67 4.68
CA PRO A 232 -4.58 -4.03 4.27
C PRO A 232 -3.30 -4.83 3.97
N MET A 233 -3.13 -6.00 4.60
CA MET A 233 -1.95 -6.85 4.39
C MET A 233 -1.82 -7.40 2.97
N PHE A 234 -2.88 -7.38 2.18
CA PHE A 234 -2.82 -7.74 0.77
C PHE A 234 -2.24 -6.62 -0.13
N HIS A 235 -2.34 -5.34 0.30
CA HIS A 235 -1.92 -4.20 -0.53
C HIS A 235 -0.43 -3.95 -0.42
N CYS A 236 0.30 -4.06 -1.55
CA CYS A 236 1.77 -4.09 -1.59
C CYS A 236 2.33 -4.96 -0.44
N ASN A 237 1.68 -6.10 -0.21
CA ASN A 237 1.90 -7.02 0.92
C ASN A 237 2.06 -6.30 2.26
N GLY A 238 1.02 -5.49 2.56
CA GLY A 238 0.95 -4.74 3.81
C GLY A 238 2.08 -3.73 4.00
N TRP A 239 2.57 -3.12 2.91
CA TRP A 239 3.69 -2.19 2.90
C TRP A 239 4.98 -2.79 3.47
N CYS A 240 5.18 -4.10 3.28
CA CYS A 240 6.32 -4.85 3.80
C CYS A 240 6.39 -4.97 5.33
N TYR A 241 5.38 -4.49 6.06
CA TYR A 241 5.39 -4.50 7.53
C TYR A 241 5.30 -5.87 8.19
N PRO A 242 4.72 -6.94 7.61
CA PRO A 242 4.86 -8.27 8.23
C PRO A 242 6.32 -8.63 8.50
N TRP A 243 7.22 -8.30 7.54
CA TRP A 243 8.67 -8.52 7.67
C TRP A 243 9.31 -7.56 8.69
N THR A 244 8.97 -6.27 8.62
CA THR A 244 9.50 -5.23 9.51
C THR A 244 9.11 -5.50 10.97
N MET A 245 7.86 -5.88 11.21
CA MET A 245 7.37 -6.14 12.57
C MET A 245 8.09 -7.32 13.22
N SER A 246 8.33 -8.39 12.47
CA SER A 246 9.11 -9.51 12.98
C SER A 246 10.56 -9.10 13.27
N MET A 247 11.20 -8.33 12.40
CA MET A 247 12.56 -7.86 12.59
C MET A 247 12.71 -7.03 13.88
N LEU A 248 11.70 -6.21 14.19
CA LEU A 248 11.68 -5.32 15.34
C LEU A 248 11.05 -5.95 16.60
N HIS A 249 10.69 -7.24 16.57
CA HIS A 249 10.03 -7.93 17.69
C HIS A 249 8.76 -7.21 18.15
N ALA A 250 8.04 -6.60 17.24
CA ALA A 250 6.86 -5.76 17.51
C ALA A 250 5.67 -6.60 18.00
N ARG A 251 4.76 -5.96 18.73
CA ARG A 251 3.40 -6.50 18.88
C ARG A 251 2.54 -5.99 17.74
N VAL A 252 1.98 -6.90 16.97
CA VAL A 252 1.07 -6.64 15.86
C VAL A 252 -0.37 -6.73 16.35
N ILE A 253 -1.09 -5.62 16.34
CA ILE A 253 -2.51 -5.58 16.68
C ILE A 253 -3.28 -5.62 15.36
N CYS A 254 -3.91 -6.75 15.05
CA CYS A 254 -4.67 -6.94 13.84
C CYS A 254 -6.04 -6.25 13.95
N LEU A 255 -6.44 -5.56 12.88
CA LEU A 255 -7.73 -4.89 12.77
C LEU A 255 -8.42 -5.35 11.47
N ARG A 256 -9.45 -6.19 11.61
CA ARG A 256 -10.19 -6.77 10.48
C ARG A 256 -10.87 -5.69 9.62
N ASN A 257 -11.61 -4.80 10.26
CA ASN A 257 -12.36 -3.74 9.61
C ASN A 257 -11.93 -2.38 10.15
N ILE A 258 -11.88 -1.37 9.29
CA ILE A 258 -11.60 0.00 9.71
C ILE A 258 -12.85 0.56 10.40
N ASP A 259 -12.76 0.69 11.72
CA ASP A 259 -13.75 1.31 12.58
C ASP A 259 -13.03 2.30 13.50
N VAL A 260 -13.44 3.56 13.47
CA VAL A 260 -12.75 4.64 14.19
C VAL A 260 -12.84 4.47 15.70
N LYS A 261 -13.99 4.06 16.24
CA LYS A 261 -14.17 3.79 17.66
C LYS A 261 -13.23 2.67 18.10
N LYS A 262 -13.20 1.57 17.34
CA LYS A 262 -12.31 0.43 17.60
C LYS A 262 -10.82 0.83 17.52
N ILE A 263 -10.44 1.71 16.58
CA ILE A 263 -9.07 2.23 16.48
C ILE A 263 -8.68 2.93 17.79
N PHE A 264 -9.48 3.85 18.33
CA PHE A 264 -9.18 4.53 19.59
C PHE A 264 -9.18 3.57 20.80
N GLU A 265 -10.07 2.58 20.82
CA GLU A 265 -10.08 1.54 21.85
C GLU A 265 -8.81 0.71 21.85
N LEU A 266 -8.35 0.26 20.67
CA LEU A 266 -7.13 -0.53 20.51
C LEU A 266 -5.87 0.28 20.83
N ILE A 267 -5.85 1.56 20.45
CA ILE A 267 -4.77 2.49 20.80
C ILE A 267 -4.61 2.56 22.32
N ASP A 268 -5.69 2.74 23.05
CA ASP A 268 -5.68 2.86 24.51
C ASP A 268 -5.36 1.51 25.18
N LYS A 269 -5.96 0.41 24.70
CA LYS A 269 -5.81 -0.93 25.28
C LYS A 269 -4.39 -1.47 25.14
N TYR A 270 -3.78 -1.31 23.98
CA TYR A 270 -2.48 -1.91 23.66
C TYR A 270 -1.33 -0.90 23.62
N ASP A 271 -1.59 0.35 24.03
CA ASP A 271 -0.56 1.41 24.03
C ASP A 271 0.13 1.53 22.65
N VAL A 272 -0.70 1.60 21.58
CA VAL A 272 -0.21 1.67 20.20
C VAL A 272 0.74 2.85 20.02
N THR A 273 1.84 2.60 19.34
CA THR A 273 2.87 3.60 19.05
C THR A 273 2.92 4.01 17.59
N HIS A 274 2.58 3.07 16.68
CA HIS A 274 2.69 3.25 15.24
C HIS A 274 1.52 2.60 14.51
N PHE A 275 1.09 3.23 13.41
CA PHE A 275 0.24 2.60 12.40
C PHE A 275 0.40 3.30 11.03
N GLY A 276 -0.01 2.65 9.95
CA GLY A 276 -0.09 3.27 8.63
C GLY A 276 -1.55 3.44 8.21
N GLY A 277 -1.84 4.38 7.32
CA GLY A 277 -3.20 4.54 6.81
C GLY A 277 -3.26 5.31 5.50
N ALA A 278 -4.17 4.91 4.61
CA ALA A 278 -4.52 5.74 3.47
C ALA A 278 -5.17 7.06 3.93
N PRO A 279 -5.15 8.13 3.13
CA PRO A 279 -5.73 9.42 3.50
C PRO A 279 -7.18 9.35 3.99
N ILE A 280 -7.96 8.40 3.46
CA ILE A 280 -9.34 8.21 3.92
C ILE A 280 -9.42 7.74 5.38
N VAL A 281 -8.50 6.90 5.82
CA VAL A 281 -8.44 6.44 7.23
C VAL A 281 -8.08 7.61 8.13
N LEU A 282 -7.11 8.42 7.72
CA LEU A 282 -6.72 9.62 8.46
C LEU A 282 -7.88 10.63 8.52
N ASN A 283 -8.61 10.80 7.42
CA ASN A 283 -9.78 11.67 7.40
C ASN A 283 -10.88 11.18 8.34
N MET A 284 -11.13 9.87 8.41
CA MET A 284 -12.07 9.28 9.36
C MET A 284 -11.65 9.53 10.82
N ILE A 285 -10.37 9.35 11.14
CA ILE A 285 -9.82 9.61 12.49
C ILE A 285 -9.90 11.10 12.82
N ALA A 286 -9.48 11.97 11.90
CA ALA A 286 -9.46 13.42 12.07
C ALA A 286 -10.86 14.05 12.28
N ASN A 287 -11.90 13.40 11.78
CA ASN A 287 -13.30 13.83 11.91
C ASN A 287 -14.12 12.88 12.79
N ALA A 288 -13.48 12.04 13.61
CA ALA A 288 -14.16 11.15 14.54
C ALA A 288 -15.08 11.91 15.50
N PRO A 289 -16.25 11.38 15.86
CA PRO A 289 -17.08 11.93 16.92
C PRO A 289 -16.29 12.09 18.23
N LYS A 290 -16.51 13.18 18.95
CA LYS A 290 -15.77 13.47 20.20
C LYS A 290 -15.87 12.37 21.24
N GLU A 291 -17.02 11.69 21.32
CA GLU A 291 -17.28 10.57 22.21
C GLU A 291 -16.45 9.31 21.88
N HIS A 292 -15.96 9.17 20.65
CA HIS A 292 -15.06 8.10 20.25
C HIS A 292 -13.58 8.45 20.48
N GLN A 293 -13.26 9.76 20.52
CA GLN A 293 -11.89 10.21 20.70
C GLN A 293 -11.45 9.98 22.15
N LYS A 294 -10.29 9.36 22.31
CA LYS A 294 -9.63 9.22 23.61
C LYS A 294 -8.40 10.11 23.67
N LYS A 295 -8.12 10.69 24.84
CA LYS A 295 -6.86 11.41 25.04
C LYS A 295 -5.71 10.45 24.90
N LEU A 296 -4.81 10.72 23.96
CA LEU A 296 -3.64 9.89 23.74
C LEU A 296 -2.64 10.02 24.89
N LYS A 297 -2.10 8.89 25.36
CA LYS A 297 -1.10 8.83 26.44
C LYS A 297 0.29 9.27 25.96
N ARG A 298 0.52 9.20 24.65
CA ARG A 298 1.77 9.55 23.96
C ARG A 298 1.48 10.03 22.54
N LYS A 299 2.48 10.61 21.92
CA LYS A 299 2.47 10.85 20.47
C LYS A 299 2.46 9.51 19.75
N ILE A 300 1.60 9.36 18.75
CA ILE A 300 1.49 8.19 17.90
C ILE A 300 1.99 8.53 16.51
N HIS A 301 2.92 7.75 16.00
CA HIS A 301 3.49 7.94 14.67
C HIS A 301 2.62 7.29 13.61
N VAL A 302 2.31 8.03 12.56
CA VAL A 302 1.42 7.58 11.48
C VAL A 302 2.10 7.77 10.13
N LEU A 303 2.12 6.73 9.31
CA LEU A 303 2.48 6.85 7.89
C LEU A 303 1.23 6.97 7.03
N THR A 304 1.27 7.86 6.05
CA THR A 304 0.22 7.96 5.03
C THR A 304 0.80 7.89 3.62
N ALA A 305 0.11 7.14 2.76
CA ALA A 305 0.49 6.93 1.36
C ALA A 305 -0.73 6.64 0.49
N GLY A 306 -0.48 6.44 -0.82
CA GLY A 306 -1.50 6.03 -1.80
C GLY A 306 -2.15 7.20 -2.54
N ALA A 307 -2.30 8.35 -1.92
CA ALA A 307 -2.67 9.63 -2.51
C ALA A 307 -2.19 10.76 -1.59
N PRO A 308 -1.95 11.98 -2.08
CA PRO A 308 -1.65 13.11 -1.22
C PRO A 308 -2.88 13.44 -0.35
N PRO A 309 -2.76 13.43 1.00
CA PRO A 309 -3.85 13.91 1.84
C PRO A 309 -3.97 15.43 1.74
N PRO A 310 -5.18 16.00 1.87
CA PRO A 310 -5.35 17.44 2.02
C PRO A 310 -4.55 17.98 3.21
N SER A 311 -3.93 19.14 3.06
CA SER A 311 -3.06 19.75 4.09
C SER A 311 -3.74 19.90 5.45
N ILE A 312 -5.03 20.22 5.46
CA ILE A 312 -5.85 20.36 6.69
C ILE A 312 -5.91 19.06 7.53
N ILE A 313 -5.77 17.90 6.90
CA ILE A 313 -5.79 16.62 7.62
C ILE A 313 -4.55 16.44 8.49
N PHE A 314 -3.39 16.91 8.04
CA PHE A 314 -2.16 16.89 8.85
C PHE A 314 -2.32 17.69 10.15
N GLU A 315 -2.92 18.89 10.05
CA GLU A 315 -3.18 19.74 11.21
C GLU A 315 -4.16 19.10 12.19
N LYS A 316 -5.31 18.60 11.69
CA LYS A 316 -6.30 17.91 12.53
C LYS A 316 -5.72 16.70 13.24
N MET A 317 -4.94 15.88 12.55
CA MET A 317 -4.27 14.72 13.13
C MET A 317 -3.26 15.14 14.20
N GLN A 318 -2.47 16.20 13.94
CA GLN A 318 -1.51 16.75 14.90
C GLN A 318 -2.21 17.24 16.18
N ASN A 319 -3.34 17.93 16.05
CA ASN A 319 -4.14 18.42 17.18
C ASN A 319 -4.71 17.28 18.03
N LEU A 320 -4.93 16.10 17.46
CA LEU A 320 -5.32 14.88 18.17
C LEU A 320 -4.13 14.14 18.81
N GLY A 321 -2.87 14.55 18.57
CA GLY A 321 -1.66 13.95 19.12
C GLY A 321 -0.99 12.93 18.19
N PHE A 322 -1.37 12.87 16.91
CA PHE A 322 -0.72 12.03 15.90
C PHE A 322 0.38 12.80 15.18
N ASP A 323 1.50 12.11 14.93
CA ASP A 323 2.61 12.62 14.13
C ASP A 323 2.60 11.92 12.77
N VAL A 324 2.17 12.64 11.74
CA VAL A 324 1.94 12.06 10.41
C VAL A 324 3.10 12.36 9.48
N MET A 325 3.71 11.31 8.93
CA MET A 325 4.70 11.37 7.85
C MET A 325 4.05 10.95 6.53
N HIS A 326 4.19 11.79 5.52
CA HIS A 326 3.78 11.44 4.16
C HIS A 326 4.90 10.68 3.46
N VAL A 327 4.54 9.55 2.85
CA VAL A 327 5.45 8.70 2.08
C VAL A 327 4.85 8.38 0.71
N TYR A 328 5.71 8.06 -0.25
CA TYR A 328 5.30 7.71 -1.60
C TYR A 328 5.96 6.41 -2.04
N GLY A 329 5.19 5.60 -2.71
CA GLY A 329 5.64 4.37 -3.37
C GLY A 329 4.53 3.78 -4.22
N LEU A 330 4.86 2.77 -4.96
CA LEU A 330 3.99 2.08 -5.91
C LEU A 330 3.97 0.58 -5.61
N THR A 331 3.04 -0.13 -6.21
CA THR A 331 3.07 -1.60 -6.19
C THR A 331 4.40 -2.10 -6.75
N GLU A 332 4.88 -1.48 -7.81
CA GLU A 332 6.11 -1.82 -8.52
C GLU A 332 7.40 -1.54 -7.71
N THR A 333 7.30 -0.85 -6.58
CA THR A 333 8.44 -0.58 -5.70
C THR A 333 8.38 -1.32 -4.36
N TYR A 334 7.39 -2.20 -4.20
CA TYR A 334 7.12 -3.02 -3.01
C TYR A 334 6.91 -2.23 -1.72
N GLY A 335 6.86 -0.92 -1.78
CA GLY A 335 6.69 -0.06 -0.64
C GLY A 335 7.14 1.36 -0.94
N HIS A 336 7.61 2.03 0.10
CA HIS A 336 7.91 3.44 0.04
C HIS A 336 9.28 3.73 -0.57
N MET A 337 9.33 4.70 -1.48
CA MET A 337 10.55 5.16 -2.16
C MET A 337 10.93 6.57 -1.76
N LEU A 338 9.94 7.37 -1.36
CA LEU A 338 10.13 8.74 -0.87
C LEU A 338 9.46 8.90 0.49
N GLN A 339 10.02 9.79 1.30
CA GLN A 339 9.45 10.24 2.56
C GLN A 339 9.59 11.74 2.70
N CYS A 340 8.60 12.38 3.27
CA CYS A 340 8.71 13.77 3.69
C CYS A 340 9.49 13.84 5.01
N ALA A 341 10.82 13.63 4.94
CA ALA A 341 11.70 13.76 6.08
C ALA A 341 11.60 15.19 6.63
N TRP A 342 11.45 15.31 7.95
CA TRP A 342 11.27 16.61 8.59
C TRP A 342 12.61 17.21 9.01
N ASN A 343 12.83 18.50 8.76
CA ASN A 343 13.98 19.24 9.24
C ASN A 343 13.57 20.07 10.47
N ASP A 344 14.38 20.05 11.52
CA ASP A 344 14.07 20.73 12.80
C ASP A 344 13.89 22.25 12.63
N GLU A 345 14.61 22.88 11.70
CA GLU A 345 14.48 24.31 11.38
C GLU A 345 13.09 24.70 10.85
N TRP A 346 12.27 23.72 10.41
CA TRP A 346 10.90 23.98 9.98
C TRP A 346 9.90 24.05 11.14
N ASN A 347 10.35 23.73 12.36
CA ASN A 347 9.51 23.84 13.56
C ASN A 347 9.09 25.29 13.86
N ASP A 348 9.87 26.26 13.40
CA ASP A 348 9.62 27.68 13.61
C ASP A 348 8.82 28.36 12.50
N LEU A 349 8.45 27.61 11.43
CA LEU A 349 7.63 28.12 10.35
C LEU A 349 6.17 28.29 10.78
N GLU A 350 5.45 29.17 10.07
CA GLU A 350 4.00 29.30 10.19
C GLU A 350 3.29 27.97 9.83
N GLN A 351 2.13 27.70 10.47
CA GLN A 351 1.44 26.42 10.38
C GLN A 351 1.08 26.06 8.93
N ASP A 352 0.62 27.02 8.13
CA ASP A 352 0.28 26.78 6.72
C ASP A 352 1.50 26.30 5.92
N LYS A 353 2.68 26.87 6.20
CA LYS A 353 3.93 26.46 5.55
C LYS A 353 4.35 25.06 5.96
N LYS A 354 4.20 24.72 7.24
CA LYS A 354 4.42 23.36 7.73
C LYS A 354 3.52 22.36 7.04
N ASN A 355 2.24 22.68 6.90
CA ASN A 355 1.23 21.83 6.24
C ASN A 355 1.55 21.66 4.73
N GLU A 356 2.00 22.73 4.06
CA GLU A 356 2.45 22.67 2.67
C GLU A 356 3.66 21.74 2.48
N ILE A 357 4.65 21.81 3.38
CA ILE A 357 5.83 20.94 3.34
C ILE A 357 5.42 19.48 3.61
N LYS A 358 4.61 19.22 4.63
CA LYS A 358 4.14 17.87 4.98
C LYS A 358 3.35 17.18 3.86
N ALA A 359 2.74 17.96 2.98
CA ALA A 359 2.02 17.43 1.81
C ALA A 359 2.95 16.98 0.67
N ARG A 360 4.25 17.27 0.70
CA ARG A 360 5.22 16.81 -0.29
C ARG A 360 5.53 15.33 -0.10
N GLN A 361 5.94 14.64 -1.17
CA GLN A 361 6.44 13.27 -1.10
C GLN A 361 7.85 13.20 -0.53
N GLY A 362 8.61 14.29 -0.67
CA GLY A 362 9.88 14.50 0.00
C GLY A 362 11.09 13.96 -0.73
N VAL A 363 11.94 13.22 -0.02
CA VAL A 363 13.23 12.73 -0.49
C VAL A 363 13.30 11.21 -0.48
N ARG A 364 14.27 10.65 -1.18
CA ARG A 364 14.43 9.19 -1.31
C ARG A 364 14.65 8.49 0.03
N TYR A 365 14.16 7.27 0.13
CA TYR A 365 14.44 6.36 1.24
C TYR A 365 15.92 5.95 1.30
N PRO A 366 16.44 5.55 2.48
CA PRO A 366 17.86 5.18 2.64
C PRO A 366 18.32 4.03 1.72
N ASN A 367 17.41 3.13 1.36
CA ASN A 367 17.65 1.96 0.51
C ASN A 367 17.23 2.16 -0.96
N THR A 368 16.98 3.41 -1.36
CA THR A 368 16.67 3.81 -2.73
C THR A 368 17.88 4.50 -3.36
N GLU A 369 18.45 3.91 -4.41
CA GLU A 369 19.65 4.44 -5.08
C GLU A 369 19.37 5.72 -5.85
N GLY A 370 18.19 5.84 -6.46
CA GLY A 370 17.76 7.00 -7.20
C GLY A 370 16.25 7.19 -7.18
N ALA A 371 15.84 8.43 -6.91
CA ALA A 371 14.48 8.91 -7.14
C ALA A 371 14.62 10.34 -7.65
N VAL A 372 14.41 10.54 -8.93
CA VAL A 372 14.73 11.79 -9.63
C VAL A 372 13.57 12.17 -10.55
N VAL A 373 13.23 13.43 -10.59
CA VAL A 373 12.27 13.95 -11.57
C VAL A 373 13.01 14.22 -12.86
N MET A 374 12.63 13.54 -13.94
CA MET A 374 13.29 13.64 -15.24
C MET A 374 12.28 13.91 -16.36
N ASP A 375 12.77 14.52 -17.41
CA ASP A 375 12.06 14.55 -18.69
C ASP A 375 12.06 13.12 -19.28
N PRO A 376 10.88 12.52 -19.55
CA PRO A 376 10.78 11.12 -19.95
C PRO A 376 11.29 10.83 -21.37
N GLU A 377 11.47 11.87 -22.22
CA GLU A 377 11.98 11.72 -23.57
C GLU A 377 13.50 11.78 -23.60
N THR A 378 14.05 12.81 -22.95
CA THR A 378 15.49 13.05 -22.95
C THR A 378 16.24 12.30 -21.84
N MET A 379 15.55 11.76 -20.85
CA MET A 379 16.08 11.10 -19.65
C MET A 379 17.04 12.00 -18.85
N LYS A 380 16.85 13.32 -18.92
CA LYS A 380 17.63 14.30 -18.16
C LYS A 380 16.86 14.81 -16.95
N PRO A 381 17.53 15.00 -15.80
CA PRO A 381 16.89 15.63 -14.64
C PRO A 381 16.34 17.01 -14.95
N VAL A 382 15.16 17.34 -14.42
CA VAL A 382 14.60 18.68 -14.50
C VAL A 382 15.24 19.61 -13.46
N PRO A 383 15.21 20.94 -13.67
CA PRO A 383 15.70 21.90 -12.66
C PRO A 383 14.97 21.78 -11.31
N HIS A 384 15.69 22.10 -10.22
CA HIS A 384 15.11 22.15 -8.87
C HIS A 384 14.47 23.53 -8.61
N ASP A 385 13.51 23.92 -9.43
CA ASP A 385 12.87 25.24 -9.39
C ASP A 385 11.45 25.22 -8.79
N GLY A 386 10.95 24.02 -8.46
CA GLY A 386 9.59 23.80 -7.97
C GLY A 386 8.49 24.04 -9.02
N LYS A 387 8.85 24.16 -10.29
CA LYS A 387 7.94 24.51 -11.41
C LYS A 387 8.05 23.58 -12.58
N THR A 388 9.26 23.24 -13.03
CA THR A 388 9.49 22.38 -14.19
C THR A 388 9.06 20.97 -13.87
N MET A 389 8.05 20.49 -14.60
CA MET A 389 7.51 19.14 -14.44
C MET A 389 8.36 18.11 -15.19
N GLY A 390 8.46 16.94 -14.61
CA GLY A 390 8.97 15.73 -15.22
C GLY A 390 8.32 14.50 -14.57
N GLU A 391 8.70 13.31 -15.02
CA GLU A 391 8.28 12.05 -14.43
C GLU A 391 9.21 11.62 -13.29
N ILE A 392 8.67 11.06 -12.22
CA ILE A 392 9.48 10.45 -11.17
C ILE A 392 10.07 9.15 -11.71
N MET A 393 11.40 9.14 -11.86
CA MET A 393 12.18 7.97 -12.25
C MET A 393 12.84 7.34 -11.03
N ILE A 394 12.72 6.03 -10.90
CA ILE A 394 13.14 5.31 -9.71
C ILE A 394 14.19 4.26 -10.07
N ARG A 395 15.22 4.13 -9.22
CA ARG A 395 16.24 3.09 -9.31
C ARG A 395 16.57 2.59 -7.92
N GLY A 396 16.60 1.28 -7.73
CA GLY A 396 16.97 0.71 -6.45
C GLY A 396 16.67 -0.79 -6.34
N ASN A 397 17.24 -1.37 -5.31
CA ASN A 397 17.18 -2.82 -5.03
C ASN A 397 15.79 -3.29 -4.55
N ILE A 398 14.85 -2.38 -4.34
CA ILE A 398 13.48 -2.66 -3.93
C ILE A 398 12.47 -2.53 -5.08
N VAL A 399 12.93 -2.17 -6.29
CA VAL A 399 12.08 -2.18 -7.50
C VAL A 399 11.77 -3.63 -7.88
N MET A 400 10.56 -3.88 -8.33
CA MET A 400 10.07 -5.21 -8.76
C MET A 400 11.02 -5.94 -9.71
N LYS A 401 10.89 -7.27 -9.80
CA LYS A 401 11.55 -8.05 -10.87
C LYS A 401 11.00 -7.68 -12.26
N GLY A 402 9.71 -7.43 -12.34
CA GLY A 402 8.97 -7.12 -13.54
C GLY A 402 7.51 -7.51 -13.41
N TYR A 403 6.77 -7.32 -14.50
CA TYR A 403 5.39 -7.78 -14.61
C TYR A 403 5.34 -9.27 -14.99
N TYR A 404 4.57 -10.03 -14.22
CA TYR A 404 4.41 -11.48 -14.41
C TYR A 404 3.80 -11.79 -15.78
N LYS A 405 4.47 -12.64 -16.57
CA LYS A 405 4.08 -13.02 -17.94
C LYS A 405 3.90 -11.84 -18.94
N ASP A 406 4.51 -10.67 -18.64
CA ASP A 406 4.39 -9.47 -19.49
C ASP A 406 5.78 -8.82 -19.68
N LYS A 407 6.56 -9.38 -20.60
CA LYS A 407 7.91 -8.90 -20.90
C LYS A 407 7.91 -7.51 -21.50
N GLU A 408 6.99 -7.23 -22.42
CA GLU A 408 6.90 -5.94 -23.11
C GLU A 408 6.61 -4.80 -22.12
N ALA A 409 5.60 -4.98 -21.25
CA ALA A 409 5.32 -3.99 -20.21
C ALA A 409 6.49 -3.81 -19.24
N THR A 410 7.23 -4.89 -18.92
CA THR A 410 8.41 -4.82 -18.07
C THR A 410 9.52 -3.98 -18.71
N GLU A 411 9.87 -4.27 -19.98
CA GLU A 411 10.90 -3.53 -20.73
C GLU A 411 10.53 -2.06 -20.86
N LYS A 412 9.27 -1.76 -21.17
CA LYS A 412 8.76 -0.40 -21.24
C LYS A 412 8.88 0.34 -19.91
N ALA A 413 8.47 -0.30 -18.82
CA ALA A 413 8.51 0.31 -17.49
C ALA A 413 9.93 0.52 -16.96
N MET A 414 10.93 -0.21 -17.48
CA MET A 414 12.34 -0.13 -17.04
C MET A 414 13.27 0.47 -18.10
N LYS A 415 12.72 1.21 -19.06
CA LYS A 415 13.46 1.84 -20.15
C LYS A 415 14.56 2.75 -19.60
N GLY A 416 15.74 2.74 -20.23
CA GLY A 416 16.87 3.59 -19.85
C GLY A 416 17.51 3.24 -18.50
N GLY A 417 17.18 2.06 -17.91
CA GLY A 417 17.71 1.61 -16.62
C GLY A 417 17.07 2.32 -15.41
N TRP A 418 15.89 2.92 -15.61
CA TRP A 418 15.06 3.52 -14.57
C TRP A 418 13.64 2.95 -14.64
N PHE A 419 13.03 2.78 -13.49
CA PHE A 419 11.60 2.48 -13.43
C PHE A 419 10.79 3.77 -13.64
N HIS A 420 9.93 3.76 -14.64
CA HIS A 420 9.01 4.83 -15.00
C HIS A 420 7.74 4.75 -14.17
N SER A 421 7.55 5.70 -13.26
CA SER A 421 6.40 5.68 -12.34
C SER A 421 5.06 6.05 -12.99
N GLY A 422 5.11 6.84 -14.06
CA GLY A 422 3.94 7.49 -14.65
C GLY A 422 3.37 8.63 -13.80
N ASP A 423 4.04 9.04 -12.72
CA ASP A 423 3.64 10.14 -11.85
C ASP A 423 4.48 11.39 -12.16
N LEU A 424 3.80 12.49 -12.51
CA LEU A 424 4.44 13.77 -12.82
C LEU A 424 4.66 14.58 -11.54
N ALA A 425 5.84 15.15 -11.43
CA ALA A 425 6.28 15.88 -10.25
C ALA A 425 7.18 17.07 -10.59
N VAL A 426 7.43 17.89 -9.59
CA VAL A 426 8.47 18.91 -9.59
C VAL A 426 9.46 18.66 -8.47
N THR A 427 10.69 19.13 -8.60
CA THR A 427 11.67 19.13 -7.52
C THR A 427 11.85 20.56 -6.99
N HIS A 428 11.64 20.73 -5.69
CA HIS A 428 11.87 22.02 -5.03
C HIS A 428 13.37 22.33 -4.88
N PRO A 429 13.78 23.60 -4.66
CA PRO A 429 15.19 23.98 -4.49
C PRO A 429 15.94 23.21 -3.40
N ASN A 430 15.24 22.73 -2.37
CA ASN A 430 15.79 21.91 -1.29
C ASN A 430 15.80 20.39 -1.61
N GLY A 431 15.54 19.99 -2.86
CA GLY A 431 15.56 18.60 -3.30
C GLY A 431 14.28 17.80 -3.02
N TYR A 432 13.28 18.41 -2.36
CA TYR A 432 12.01 17.73 -2.06
C TYR A 432 11.13 17.61 -3.29
N ILE A 433 10.70 16.40 -3.59
CA ILE A 433 9.81 16.08 -4.71
C ILE A 433 8.37 16.32 -4.27
N LYS A 434 7.57 16.93 -5.15
CA LYS A 434 6.13 17.12 -4.98
C LYS A 434 5.42 16.63 -6.23
N ILE A 435 4.56 15.62 -6.09
CA ILE A 435 3.70 15.13 -7.16
C ILE A 435 2.72 16.23 -7.54
N GLN A 436 2.61 16.46 -8.83
CA GLN A 436 1.64 17.38 -9.42
C GLN A 436 0.42 16.65 -9.93
N ASP A 437 0.63 15.54 -10.63
CA ASP A 437 -0.46 14.67 -11.10
C ASP A 437 0.10 13.35 -11.65
N ARG A 438 -0.80 12.49 -12.13
CA ARG A 438 -0.44 11.39 -13.03
C ARG A 438 -0.42 11.88 -14.47
N SER A 439 0.50 11.36 -15.28
CA SER A 439 0.60 11.75 -16.70
C SER A 439 -0.73 11.61 -17.47
N LYS A 440 -1.56 10.62 -17.10
CA LYS A 440 -2.88 10.37 -17.67
C LYS A 440 -4.04 11.17 -17.04
N ASP A 441 -3.80 11.88 -15.95
CA ASP A 441 -4.81 12.66 -15.22
C ASP A 441 -4.60 14.18 -15.38
N ILE A 442 -3.49 14.61 -15.96
CA ILE A 442 -3.26 15.99 -16.41
C ILE A 442 -4.36 16.39 -17.39
N ILE A 443 -4.91 17.58 -17.20
CA ILE A 443 -5.94 18.17 -18.06
C ILE A 443 -5.25 19.16 -18.99
N ILE A 444 -5.38 18.94 -20.29
CA ILE A 444 -4.75 19.81 -21.32
C ILE A 444 -5.81 20.78 -21.85
N SER A 445 -5.81 21.99 -21.31
CA SER A 445 -6.79 23.03 -21.65
C SER A 445 -6.15 24.18 -22.41
N GLY A 446 -6.49 24.33 -23.68
CA GLY A 446 -5.92 25.40 -24.50
C GLY A 446 -4.40 25.36 -24.67
N GLY A 447 -3.81 24.16 -24.57
CA GLY A 447 -2.35 23.96 -24.62
C GLY A 447 -1.65 24.08 -23.27
N GLU A 448 -2.37 24.42 -22.18
CA GLU A 448 -1.83 24.51 -20.82
C GLU A 448 -2.08 23.22 -20.04
N ASN A 449 -1.05 22.77 -19.31
CA ASN A 449 -1.16 21.61 -18.42
C ASN A 449 -1.74 22.02 -17.09
N ILE A 450 -2.89 21.47 -16.72
CA ILE A 450 -3.57 21.73 -15.46
C ILE A 450 -3.48 20.50 -14.57
N SER A 451 -2.95 20.68 -13.36
CA SER A 451 -2.97 19.64 -12.33
C SER A 451 -4.37 19.47 -11.76
N SER A 452 -4.93 18.28 -11.87
CA SER A 452 -6.20 17.94 -11.23
C SER A 452 -6.06 17.98 -9.70
N ILE A 453 -4.91 17.59 -9.16
CA ILE A 453 -4.62 17.60 -7.70
C ILE A 453 -4.58 19.03 -7.14
N GLU A 454 -4.08 20.02 -7.89
CA GLU A 454 -4.08 21.42 -7.44
C GLU A 454 -5.51 21.92 -7.20
N ILE A 455 -6.42 21.59 -8.12
CA ILE A 455 -7.83 21.97 -8.01
C ILE A 455 -8.51 21.21 -6.87
N GLU A 456 -8.27 19.91 -6.75
CA GLU A 456 -8.80 19.06 -5.66
C GLU A 456 -8.39 19.58 -4.29
N ASN A 457 -7.12 19.94 -4.11
CA ASN A 457 -6.61 20.51 -2.86
C ASN A 457 -7.25 21.87 -2.53
N THR A 458 -7.61 22.65 -3.53
CA THR A 458 -8.31 23.91 -3.33
C THR A 458 -9.76 23.65 -2.90
N ILE A 459 -10.47 22.78 -3.62
CA ILE A 459 -11.86 22.43 -3.32
C ILE A 459 -11.98 21.79 -1.91
N ALA A 460 -11.03 20.96 -1.52
CA ALA A 460 -11.02 20.29 -0.21
C ALA A 460 -10.94 21.26 0.99
N LYS A 461 -10.56 22.51 0.79
CA LYS A 461 -10.57 23.56 1.84
C LYS A 461 -11.96 24.17 2.07
N HIS A 462 -12.92 23.92 1.18
CA HIS A 462 -14.27 24.43 1.33
C HIS A 462 -15.01 23.75 2.50
N PRO A 463 -15.68 24.50 3.40
CA PRO A 463 -16.21 23.97 4.67
C PRO A 463 -17.35 22.95 4.52
N SER A 464 -17.92 22.80 3.32
CA SER A 464 -18.97 21.82 3.03
C SER A 464 -18.45 20.57 2.31
N VAL A 465 -17.17 20.52 1.93
CA VAL A 465 -16.61 19.43 1.10
C VAL A 465 -15.95 18.37 1.97
N SER A 466 -16.33 17.12 1.76
CA SER A 466 -15.69 15.94 2.36
C SER A 466 -14.56 15.41 1.47
N LEU A 467 -14.82 15.24 0.17
CA LEU A 467 -13.86 14.76 -0.82
C LEU A 467 -14.12 15.42 -2.17
N ALA A 468 -13.07 15.60 -2.95
CA ALA A 468 -13.13 16.10 -4.32
C ALA A 468 -12.26 15.28 -5.25
N ALA A 469 -12.69 15.12 -6.49
CA ALA A 469 -11.92 14.57 -7.59
C ALA A 469 -12.15 15.38 -8.85
N VAL A 470 -11.08 15.71 -9.55
CA VAL A 470 -11.14 16.52 -10.76
C VAL A 470 -10.60 15.70 -11.94
N VAL A 471 -11.31 15.73 -13.05
CA VAL A 471 -10.96 15.01 -14.27
C VAL A 471 -11.13 15.90 -15.48
N ALA A 472 -10.47 15.54 -16.58
CA ALA A 472 -10.68 16.17 -17.87
C ALA A 472 -12.11 15.88 -18.39
N LYS A 473 -12.82 16.93 -18.81
CA LYS A 473 -14.05 16.88 -19.61
C LYS A 473 -13.72 17.41 -21.01
N PRO A 474 -14.09 16.71 -22.08
CA PRO A 474 -13.94 17.24 -23.44
C PRO A 474 -14.62 18.60 -23.60
N ASP A 475 -13.98 19.51 -24.33
CA ASP A 475 -14.46 20.86 -24.61
C ASP A 475 -14.09 21.24 -26.03
N GLU A 476 -15.08 21.70 -26.83
CA GLU A 476 -14.88 22.03 -28.26
C GLU A 476 -13.88 23.17 -28.48
N LYS A 477 -13.81 24.13 -27.56
CA LYS A 477 -12.94 25.29 -27.67
C LYS A 477 -11.54 25.07 -27.11
N TRP A 478 -11.46 24.38 -25.97
CA TRP A 478 -10.23 24.28 -25.20
C TRP A 478 -9.57 22.88 -25.28
N GLY A 479 -10.20 21.92 -26.01
CA GLY A 479 -9.81 20.53 -26.02
C GLY A 479 -10.31 19.81 -24.78
N GLU A 480 -9.82 20.22 -23.61
CA GLU A 480 -10.28 19.71 -22.32
C GLU A 480 -10.52 20.85 -21.34
N THR A 481 -11.40 20.63 -20.37
CA THR A 481 -11.64 21.53 -19.24
C THR A 481 -11.77 20.75 -17.92
N PRO A 482 -11.43 21.37 -16.77
CA PRO A 482 -11.61 20.70 -15.47
C PRO A 482 -13.08 20.48 -15.12
N CYS A 483 -13.43 19.24 -14.76
CA CYS A 483 -14.72 18.84 -14.21
C CYS A 483 -14.53 18.26 -12.82
N ALA A 484 -15.15 18.88 -11.82
CA ALA A 484 -15.03 18.49 -10.42
C ALA A 484 -16.21 17.60 -9.99
N PHE A 485 -15.91 16.45 -9.39
CA PHE A 485 -16.88 15.59 -8.69
C PHE A 485 -16.65 15.71 -7.19
N ILE A 486 -17.70 15.96 -6.41
CA ILE A 486 -17.59 16.36 -5.01
C ILE A 486 -18.54 15.54 -4.12
N GLU A 487 -17.99 14.96 -3.05
CA GLU A 487 -18.76 14.49 -1.90
C GLU A 487 -18.86 15.59 -0.87
N LEU A 488 -20.07 15.94 -0.45
CA LEU A 488 -20.31 16.88 0.63
C LEU A 488 -20.22 16.19 2.01
N ILE A 489 -19.89 16.96 3.03
CA ILE A 489 -20.03 16.54 4.42
C ILE A 489 -21.51 16.31 4.70
N GLU A 490 -21.85 15.26 5.44
CA GLU A 490 -23.22 14.92 5.80
C GLU A 490 -23.96 16.13 6.42
N GLY A 491 -25.16 16.43 5.90
CA GLY A 491 -25.97 17.57 6.32
C GLY A 491 -25.51 18.93 5.79
N LYS A 492 -24.38 19.02 5.07
CA LYS A 492 -23.93 20.27 4.44
C LYS A 492 -24.46 20.38 3.01
N LYS A 493 -24.55 21.62 2.53
CA LYS A 493 -24.95 21.94 1.15
C LYS A 493 -23.94 22.90 0.53
N ALA A 494 -23.80 22.85 -0.76
CA ALA A 494 -23.09 23.81 -1.59
C ALA A 494 -23.63 23.76 -3.02
N THR A 495 -23.51 24.85 -3.77
CA THR A 495 -23.87 24.91 -5.17
C THR A 495 -22.62 24.88 -6.06
N GLU A 496 -22.81 24.63 -7.35
CA GLU A 496 -21.73 24.65 -8.35
C GLU A 496 -21.06 26.03 -8.38
N GLU A 497 -21.85 27.10 -8.36
CA GLU A 497 -21.38 28.49 -8.39
C GLU A 497 -20.55 28.85 -7.15
N GLU A 498 -20.97 28.37 -5.97
CA GLU A 498 -20.23 28.58 -4.72
C GLU A 498 -18.85 27.92 -4.76
N ILE A 499 -18.76 26.69 -5.24
CA ILE A 499 -17.47 25.97 -5.39
C ILE A 499 -16.58 26.67 -6.41
N ILE A 500 -17.10 27.06 -7.58
CA ILE A 500 -16.32 27.74 -8.61
C ILE A 500 -15.85 29.13 -8.10
N LYS A 501 -16.70 29.86 -7.39
CA LYS A 501 -16.36 31.14 -6.77
C LYS A 501 -15.25 30.97 -5.74
N PHE A 502 -15.35 29.97 -4.88
CA PHE A 502 -14.32 29.64 -3.89
C PHE A 502 -12.97 29.32 -4.55
N CYS A 503 -12.98 28.53 -5.63
CA CYS A 503 -11.77 28.23 -6.40
C CYS A 503 -11.15 29.49 -7.03
N ARG A 504 -11.96 30.46 -7.43
CA ARG A 504 -11.51 31.70 -8.08
C ARG A 504 -10.68 32.60 -7.16
N GLU A 505 -10.80 32.43 -5.85
CA GLU A 505 -10.03 33.21 -4.87
C GLU A 505 -8.54 32.85 -4.89
N THR A 506 -8.20 31.64 -5.34
CA THR A 506 -6.82 31.11 -5.26
C THR A 506 -6.28 30.56 -6.56
N LEU A 507 -7.13 30.16 -7.51
CA LEU A 507 -6.72 29.54 -8.76
C LEU A 507 -6.78 30.52 -9.94
N ALA A 508 -5.86 30.38 -10.88
CA ALA A 508 -5.90 31.08 -12.15
C ALA A 508 -7.16 30.70 -12.94
N GLY A 509 -7.72 31.64 -13.72
CA GLY A 509 -9.01 31.49 -14.38
C GLY A 509 -9.13 30.26 -15.32
N PHE A 510 -8.05 29.83 -15.97
CA PHE A 510 -8.05 28.65 -16.85
C PHE A 510 -8.07 27.33 -16.07
N LYS A 511 -7.70 27.32 -14.77
CA LYS A 511 -7.73 26.17 -13.86
C LYS A 511 -9.09 25.97 -13.19
N LEU A 512 -10.01 26.90 -13.34
CA LEU A 512 -11.31 26.81 -12.68
C LEU A 512 -12.15 25.66 -13.24
N PRO A 513 -12.81 24.86 -12.40
CA PRO A 513 -13.78 23.88 -12.87
C PRO A 513 -14.83 24.55 -13.75
N LYS A 514 -15.10 23.97 -14.91
CA LYS A 514 -16.20 24.40 -15.79
C LYS A 514 -17.50 23.68 -15.49
N LYS A 515 -17.42 22.57 -14.75
CA LYS A 515 -18.54 21.78 -14.29
C LYS A 515 -18.25 21.22 -12.89
N VAL A 516 -19.28 21.26 -12.03
CA VAL A 516 -19.25 20.63 -10.71
C VAL A 516 -20.41 19.66 -10.59
N VAL A 517 -20.13 18.43 -10.14
CA VAL A 517 -21.11 17.37 -9.95
C VAL A 517 -21.02 16.88 -8.50
N PHE A 518 -22.13 16.96 -7.78
CA PHE A 518 -22.24 16.42 -6.42
C PHE A 518 -22.68 14.97 -6.47
N SER A 519 -21.80 14.05 -6.05
CA SER A 519 -22.07 12.60 -6.05
C SER A 519 -21.13 11.86 -5.12
N ALA A 520 -21.49 10.62 -4.75
CA ALA A 520 -20.53 9.68 -4.18
C ALA A 520 -19.41 9.39 -5.17
N LEU A 521 -18.16 9.38 -4.70
CA LEU A 521 -16.99 9.14 -5.52
C LEU A 521 -16.65 7.64 -5.57
N PRO A 522 -16.44 7.06 -6.76
CA PRO A 522 -16.00 5.67 -6.89
C PRO A 522 -14.58 5.54 -6.30
N LYS A 523 -14.41 4.56 -5.40
CA LYS A 523 -13.15 4.35 -4.68
C LYS A 523 -12.67 2.92 -4.87
N THR A 524 -11.34 2.75 -4.94
CA THR A 524 -10.71 1.45 -4.82
C THR A 524 -10.86 0.91 -3.39
N SER A 525 -10.49 -0.35 -3.20
CA SER A 525 -10.42 -0.99 -1.88
C SER A 525 -9.51 -0.27 -0.88
N THR A 526 -8.52 0.44 -1.37
CA THR A 526 -7.59 1.23 -0.56
C THR A 526 -8.06 2.66 -0.34
N GLY A 527 -9.28 3.01 -0.79
CA GLY A 527 -9.86 4.35 -0.68
C GLY A 527 -9.39 5.34 -1.74
N LYS A 528 -8.62 4.89 -2.76
CA LYS A 528 -8.18 5.73 -3.87
C LYS A 528 -9.34 5.96 -4.83
N ILE A 529 -9.57 7.21 -5.22
CA ILE A 529 -10.63 7.57 -6.17
C ILE A 529 -10.31 7.01 -7.57
N GLN A 530 -11.32 6.40 -8.18
CA GLN A 530 -11.23 5.80 -9.52
C GLN A 530 -11.54 6.84 -10.60
N LYS A 531 -10.61 7.75 -10.86
CA LYS A 531 -10.77 8.85 -11.84
C LYS A 531 -11.17 8.37 -13.23
N PHE A 532 -10.81 7.15 -13.63
CA PHE A 532 -11.20 6.62 -14.94
C PHE A 532 -12.72 6.45 -15.10
N GLU A 533 -13.45 6.12 -14.01
CA GLU A 533 -14.91 6.07 -14.02
C GLU A 533 -15.50 7.48 -14.08
N LEU A 534 -14.90 8.43 -13.36
CA LEU A 534 -15.33 9.83 -13.39
C LEU A 534 -15.10 10.46 -14.77
N ARG A 535 -14.00 10.11 -15.46
CA ARG A 535 -13.77 10.55 -16.85
C ARG A 535 -14.83 10.02 -17.82
N LYS A 536 -15.32 8.78 -17.64
CA LYS A 536 -16.44 8.26 -18.43
C LYS A 536 -17.69 9.11 -18.21
N LYS A 537 -18.04 9.34 -16.93
CA LYS A 537 -19.18 10.20 -16.58
C LYS A 537 -19.03 11.63 -17.10
N ALA A 538 -17.84 12.22 -17.00
CA ALA A 538 -17.59 13.58 -17.49
C ALA A 538 -17.79 13.73 -19.00
N LYS A 539 -17.53 12.68 -19.80
CA LYS A 539 -17.79 12.67 -21.25
C LYS A 539 -19.29 12.66 -21.60
N GLU A 540 -20.13 12.19 -20.69
CA GLU A 540 -21.58 12.11 -20.87
C GLU A 540 -22.31 13.38 -20.39
N LEU A 541 -21.59 14.29 -19.73
CA LEU A 541 -22.14 15.58 -19.26
C LEU A 541 -22.14 16.60 -20.41
N ASN A 542 -23.30 17.18 -20.65
CA ASN A 542 -23.49 18.28 -21.61
C ASN A 542 -22.83 19.60 -21.13
#